data_e4e39d501d0fc62ff7e7ffde28cc23c7
#
_entry.id   e4e39d501d0fc62ff7e7ffde28cc23c7
#
_cell.length_a   1.000
_cell.length_b   1.000
_cell.length_c   1.000
_cell.angle_alpha   90.00
_cell.angle_beta   90.00
_cell.angle_gamma   90.00
#
_symmetry.space_group_name_H-M   'P 1'
#
loop_
_entity.id
_entity.type
_entity.pdbx_description
1 polymer ?
#
loop_
_entity_poly.entity_id
_entity_poly.type
_entity_poly.pdbx_seq_one_letter_code
_entity_poly.pdbx_strand_id
1 'polypeptide(L)'
;VTPSGDSENIGGIVGENHGTIESCTFNGSVSGKRSVGGIAGRNLATGIVRACEASGAIFGQSMTGGIVGENLGSIVSCRGRAYVNIESTDPSIDLSDLSLDFSLDLASLSRLDTLNIATDTGGIAGYSSGAIASSTNYAAVGYQHIGYNVGGVVGRSSGQILACSNEGAICGRKDVGGIAGQMEPYVRTQVSASQLSRIQSQIKEL
;
A
#
# COMPACT_ATOMS: atom_id res chain seq x y z
N VAL A 1 3.75 -10.53 -11.83
CA VAL A 1 3.88 -11.39 -10.64
C VAL A 1 2.48 -11.66 -10.10
N THR A 2 2.06 -12.92 -10.15
CA THR A 2 0.72 -13.32 -9.74
C THR A 2 0.84 -14.56 -8.86
N PRO A 3 0.86 -14.40 -7.54
CA PRO A 3 0.92 -15.52 -6.59
C PRO A 3 -0.44 -16.24 -6.51
N SER A 4 -0.47 -17.39 -5.90
CA SER A 4 -1.67 -18.17 -5.63
C SER A 4 -2.05 -18.14 -4.14
N GLY A 5 -3.34 -18.25 -3.83
CA GLY A 5 -3.84 -18.32 -2.46
C GLY A 5 -3.78 -17.00 -1.68
N ASP A 6 -3.67 -17.09 -0.36
CA ASP A 6 -3.50 -15.93 0.52
C ASP A 6 -2.07 -15.42 0.43
N SER A 7 -1.88 -14.39 -0.40
CA SER A 7 -0.56 -13.88 -0.78
C SER A 7 -0.22 -12.61 -0.01
N GLU A 8 0.96 -12.59 0.61
CA GLU A 8 1.50 -11.45 1.34
C GLU A 8 2.93 -11.12 0.87
N ASN A 9 3.32 -9.87 1.03
CA ASN A 9 4.65 -9.37 0.70
C ASN A 9 5.04 -9.63 -0.77
N ILE A 10 4.23 -9.12 -1.68
CA ILE A 10 4.40 -9.33 -3.11
C ILE A 10 5.01 -8.09 -3.75
N GLY A 11 6.19 -8.22 -4.33
CA GLY A 11 6.87 -7.16 -5.05
C GLY A 11 7.28 -7.57 -6.45
N GLY A 12 7.40 -6.59 -7.34
CA GLY A 12 7.90 -6.83 -8.69
C GLY A 12 9.39 -7.22 -8.73
N ILE A 13 10.17 -6.76 -7.74
CA ILE A 13 11.60 -7.06 -7.59
C ILE A 13 11.84 -7.96 -6.39
N VAL A 14 11.29 -7.62 -5.21
CA VAL A 14 11.51 -8.39 -3.99
C VAL A 14 10.22 -8.46 -3.15
N GLY A 15 9.99 -9.60 -2.51
CA GLY A 15 8.88 -9.73 -1.55
C GLY A 15 9.15 -8.90 -0.28
N GLU A 16 10.30 -9.10 0.36
CA GLU A 16 10.69 -8.40 1.60
C GLU A 16 12.12 -7.86 1.50
N ASN A 17 12.32 -6.57 1.81
CA ASN A 17 13.60 -5.88 1.73
C ASN A 17 14.15 -5.52 3.11
N HIS A 18 15.31 -6.06 3.46
CA HIS A 18 16.10 -5.72 4.65
C HIS A 18 17.32 -4.85 4.32
N GLY A 19 17.67 -4.74 3.04
CA GLY A 19 18.88 -4.09 2.54
C GLY A 19 18.58 -2.85 1.70
N THR A 20 19.34 -2.64 0.65
CA THR A 20 19.18 -1.51 -0.26
C THR A 20 18.79 -1.97 -1.66
N ILE A 21 17.71 -1.42 -2.18
CA ILE A 21 17.32 -1.52 -3.59
C ILE A 21 17.52 -0.13 -4.19
N GLU A 22 18.36 -0.02 -5.18
CA GLU A 22 18.75 1.25 -5.76
C GLU A 22 18.74 1.22 -7.28
N SER A 23 18.21 2.29 -7.89
CA SER A 23 18.22 2.52 -9.34
C SER A 23 17.62 1.37 -10.15
N CYS A 24 16.62 0.68 -9.56
CA CYS A 24 15.95 -0.44 -10.20
C CYS A 24 14.65 0.00 -10.85
N THR A 25 14.31 -0.63 -11.97
CA THR A 25 13.07 -0.39 -12.69
C THR A 25 12.29 -1.68 -12.82
N PHE A 26 10.99 -1.61 -12.53
CA PHE A 26 10.04 -2.67 -12.78
C PHE A 26 8.96 -2.19 -13.74
N ASN A 27 8.67 -3.00 -14.75
CA ASN A 27 7.55 -2.76 -15.67
C ASN A 27 6.74 -4.05 -15.84
N GLY A 28 5.50 -4.03 -15.39
CA GLY A 28 4.65 -5.21 -15.47
C GLY A 28 3.45 -5.14 -14.54
N SER A 29 2.84 -6.30 -14.31
CA SER A 29 1.72 -6.44 -13.37
C SER A 29 2.13 -7.19 -12.12
N VAL A 30 1.70 -6.68 -10.96
CA VAL A 30 1.82 -7.34 -9.66
C VAL A 30 0.44 -7.43 -9.05
N SER A 31 0.05 -8.60 -8.58
CA SER A 31 -1.20 -8.78 -7.84
C SER A 31 -0.95 -9.59 -6.56
N GLY A 32 -1.77 -9.33 -5.54
CA GLY A 32 -1.69 -10.02 -4.26
C GLY A 32 -2.79 -9.57 -3.32
N LYS A 33 -2.81 -10.10 -2.10
CA LYS A 33 -3.80 -9.69 -1.10
C LYS A 33 -3.25 -8.58 -0.18
N ARG A 34 -2.07 -8.75 0.36
CA ARG A 34 -1.53 -7.85 1.38
C ARG A 34 -0.08 -7.48 1.09
N SER A 35 0.29 -6.24 1.39
CA SER A 35 1.63 -5.70 1.20
C SER A 35 2.12 -5.92 -0.22
N VAL A 36 1.46 -5.26 -1.17
CA VAL A 36 1.72 -5.41 -2.61
C VAL A 36 2.37 -4.15 -3.15
N GLY A 37 3.54 -4.27 -3.79
CA GLY A 37 4.27 -3.13 -4.35
C GLY A 37 4.94 -3.42 -5.69
N GLY A 38 5.14 -2.38 -6.48
CA GLY A 38 5.82 -2.51 -7.79
C GLY A 38 7.31 -2.86 -7.66
N ILE A 39 7.96 -2.44 -6.59
CA ILE A 39 9.36 -2.77 -6.29
C ILE A 39 9.43 -3.80 -5.16
N ALA A 40 8.89 -3.47 -4.00
CA ALA A 40 8.92 -4.36 -2.84
C ALA A 40 7.52 -4.53 -2.24
N GLY A 41 7.18 -5.74 -1.83
CA GLY A 41 5.99 -5.98 -1.04
C GLY A 41 6.11 -5.28 0.32
N ARG A 42 7.20 -5.55 1.02
CA ARG A 42 7.50 -4.98 2.33
C ARG A 42 8.92 -4.44 2.41
N ASN A 43 9.10 -3.23 2.91
CA ASN A 43 10.39 -2.61 3.18
C ASN A 43 10.57 -2.46 4.68
N LEU A 44 11.47 -3.21 5.29
CA LEU A 44 11.66 -3.25 6.73
C LEU A 44 12.44 -2.03 7.26
N ALA A 45 12.53 -1.90 8.59
CA ALA A 45 13.09 -0.72 9.24
C ALA A 45 14.54 -0.37 8.82
N THR A 46 15.34 -1.37 8.44
CA THR A 46 16.69 -1.19 7.89
C THR A 46 16.71 -1.05 6.36
N GLY A 47 15.57 -1.31 5.71
CA GLY A 47 15.45 -1.33 4.26
C GLY A 47 15.44 0.06 3.64
N ILE A 48 16.12 0.20 2.53
CA ILE A 48 16.18 1.42 1.73
C ILE A 48 15.76 1.10 0.30
N VAL A 49 14.79 1.85 -0.22
CA VAL A 49 14.40 1.83 -1.64
C VAL A 49 14.66 3.22 -2.19
N ARG A 50 15.62 3.36 -3.11
CA ARG A 50 15.94 4.69 -3.64
C ARG A 50 16.16 4.71 -5.15
N ALA A 51 15.79 5.83 -5.76
CA ALA A 51 15.93 6.09 -7.19
C ALA A 51 15.29 4.98 -8.06
N CYS A 52 14.25 4.33 -7.55
CA CYS A 52 13.56 3.24 -8.25
C CYS A 52 12.31 3.75 -8.98
N GLU A 53 11.95 3.04 -10.03
CA GLU A 53 10.74 3.34 -10.80
C GLU A 53 9.91 2.07 -11.02
N ALA A 54 8.60 2.17 -10.84
CA ALA A 54 7.67 1.10 -11.16
C ALA A 54 6.59 1.60 -12.11
N SER A 55 6.30 0.82 -13.14
CA SER A 55 5.26 1.08 -14.14
C SER A 55 4.44 -0.17 -14.42
N GLY A 56 3.28 0.00 -15.07
CA GLY A 56 2.32 -1.08 -15.32
C GLY A 56 1.15 -1.03 -14.38
N ALA A 57 0.75 -2.15 -13.75
CA ALA A 57 -0.44 -2.22 -12.92
C ALA A 57 -0.21 -3.02 -11.62
N ILE A 58 -0.65 -2.46 -10.49
CA ILE A 58 -0.51 -3.07 -9.17
C ILE A 58 -1.90 -3.25 -8.56
N PHE A 59 -2.22 -4.46 -8.15
CA PHE A 59 -3.52 -4.80 -7.57
C PHE A 59 -3.35 -5.48 -6.21
N GLY A 60 -4.05 -4.97 -5.20
CA GLY A 60 -4.04 -5.53 -3.86
C GLY A 60 -5.28 -5.17 -3.05
N GLN A 61 -5.51 -5.91 -1.97
CA GLN A 61 -6.63 -5.65 -1.07
C GLN A 61 -6.23 -4.74 0.10
N SER A 62 -4.99 -4.87 0.59
CA SER A 62 -4.52 -4.11 1.74
C SER A 62 -3.05 -3.76 1.60
N MET A 63 -2.68 -2.54 1.98
CA MET A 63 -1.33 -2.01 1.89
C MET A 63 -0.75 -2.17 0.47
N THR A 64 -1.41 -1.52 -0.50
CA THR A 64 -1.01 -1.57 -1.91
C THR A 64 -0.36 -0.27 -2.32
N GLY A 65 0.88 -0.34 -2.78
CA GLY A 65 1.65 0.83 -3.22
C GLY A 65 2.28 0.68 -4.60
N GLY A 66 2.40 1.77 -5.33
CA GLY A 66 3.06 1.77 -6.63
C GLY A 66 4.54 1.36 -6.56
N ILE A 67 5.22 1.67 -5.47
CA ILE A 67 6.62 1.30 -5.20
C ILE A 67 6.69 0.23 -4.11
N VAL A 68 6.11 0.47 -2.93
CA VAL A 68 6.20 -0.43 -1.78
C VAL A 68 4.81 -0.64 -1.19
N GLY A 69 4.45 -1.89 -0.87
CA GLY A 69 3.19 -2.19 -0.18
C GLY A 69 3.20 -1.64 1.26
N GLU A 70 4.12 -2.12 2.09
CA GLU A 70 4.33 -1.70 3.48
C GLU A 70 5.75 -1.17 3.68
N ASN A 71 5.88 0.08 4.11
CA ASN A 71 7.18 0.71 4.38
C ASN A 71 7.39 1.00 5.86
N LEU A 72 8.37 0.33 6.46
CA LEU A 72 8.88 0.60 7.81
C LEU A 72 10.25 1.31 7.78
N GLY A 73 10.92 1.31 6.62
CA GLY A 73 12.24 1.88 6.38
C GLY A 73 12.20 3.20 5.63
N SER A 74 13.00 3.33 4.58
CA SER A 74 13.10 4.57 3.81
C SER A 74 12.80 4.35 2.32
N ILE A 75 11.99 5.24 1.75
CA ILE A 75 11.77 5.38 0.30
C ILE A 75 12.23 6.76 -0.11
N VAL A 76 13.17 6.86 -1.06
CA VAL A 76 13.77 8.13 -1.43
C VAL A 76 13.91 8.26 -2.95
N SER A 77 13.48 9.38 -3.50
CA SER A 77 13.63 9.74 -4.93
C SER A 77 13.05 8.69 -5.88
N CYS A 78 11.95 8.04 -5.50
CA CYS A 78 11.28 7.03 -6.30
C CYS A 78 10.15 7.62 -7.16
N ARG A 79 9.84 6.97 -8.27
CA ARG A 79 8.80 7.36 -9.22
C ARG A 79 7.74 6.27 -9.37
N GLY A 80 6.52 6.54 -8.93
CA GLY A 80 5.35 5.69 -9.15
C GLY A 80 4.71 6.03 -10.50
N ARG A 81 4.81 5.15 -11.48
CA ARG A 81 4.14 5.25 -12.78
C ARG A 81 3.19 4.08 -13.02
N ALA A 82 3.05 3.21 -12.04
CA ALA A 82 2.12 2.11 -12.09
C ALA A 82 0.72 2.57 -11.67
N TYR A 83 -0.29 2.14 -12.39
CA TYR A 83 -1.69 2.25 -11.97
C TYR A 83 -1.90 1.35 -10.75
N VAL A 84 -2.43 1.90 -9.66
CA VAL A 84 -2.61 1.18 -8.41
C VAL A 84 -4.09 1.03 -8.11
N ASN A 85 -4.57 -0.21 -8.09
CA ASN A 85 -5.98 -0.53 -7.85
C ASN A 85 -6.94 0.24 -8.79
N ILE A 86 -6.61 0.28 -10.07
CA ILE A 86 -7.47 0.83 -11.13
C ILE A 86 -8.01 -0.32 -11.96
N GLU A 87 -9.33 -0.40 -12.13
CA GLU A 87 -9.93 -1.30 -13.10
C GLU A 87 -9.72 -0.75 -14.50
N SER A 88 -9.20 -1.57 -15.40
CA SER A 88 -8.98 -1.20 -16.80
C SER A 88 -10.27 -1.25 -17.65
N THR A 89 -11.36 -1.73 -17.08
CA THR A 89 -12.68 -1.83 -17.72
C THR A 89 -13.69 -1.08 -16.86
N ASP A 90 -14.45 -0.19 -17.52
CA ASP A 90 -15.69 0.35 -16.98
C ASP A 90 -16.57 -0.82 -16.55
N PRO A 91 -16.91 -0.97 -15.25
CA PRO A 91 -17.85 -2.00 -14.85
C PRO A 91 -19.22 -1.58 -15.37
N SER A 92 -19.48 -1.82 -16.63
CA SER A 92 -20.86 -1.91 -17.10
C SER A 92 -21.47 -3.07 -16.34
N ILE A 93 -22.19 -2.76 -15.27
CA ILE A 93 -23.06 -3.74 -14.63
C ILE A 93 -24.05 -4.12 -15.71
N ASP A 94 -23.83 -5.25 -16.35
CA ASP A 94 -24.79 -5.83 -17.28
C ASP A 94 -25.97 -6.31 -16.45
N LEU A 95 -26.97 -5.42 -16.33
CA LEU A 95 -28.23 -5.71 -15.64
C LEU A 95 -29.06 -6.74 -16.38
N SER A 96 -28.66 -7.17 -17.57
CA SER A 96 -29.38 -8.19 -18.35
C SER A 96 -29.29 -9.58 -17.74
N ASP A 97 -28.24 -9.85 -16.91
CA ASP A 97 -28.11 -11.11 -16.16
C ASP A 97 -28.80 -11.06 -14.79
N LEU A 98 -29.40 -9.94 -14.39
CA LEU A 98 -30.26 -9.86 -13.23
C LEU A 98 -31.63 -10.47 -13.57
N SER A 99 -31.70 -11.81 -13.67
CA SER A 99 -32.97 -12.50 -13.56
C SER A 99 -33.52 -12.20 -12.16
N LEU A 100 -34.58 -11.38 -12.11
CA LEU A 100 -35.34 -11.07 -10.90
C LEU A 100 -36.08 -12.32 -10.41
N ASP A 101 -35.35 -13.36 -10.06
CA ASP A 101 -35.89 -14.47 -9.29
C ASP A 101 -35.69 -14.12 -7.81
N PHE A 102 -36.76 -13.62 -7.19
CA PHE A 102 -36.83 -13.21 -5.79
C PHE A 102 -36.76 -14.40 -4.82
N SER A 103 -36.00 -15.42 -5.11
CA SER A 103 -35.53 -16.36 -4.10
C SER A 103 -34.32 -15.76 -3.41
N LEU A 104 -34.55 -15.13 -2.26
CA LEU A 104 -33.52 -14.69 -1.33
C LEU A 104 -32.73 -15.91 -0.86
N ASP A 105 -31.79 -16.35 -1.68
CA ASP A 105 -30.80 -17.32 -1.27
C ASP A 105 -29.78 -16.60 -0.36
N LEU A 106 -29.82 -16.89 0.96
CA LEU A 106 -28.86 -16.40 1.93
C LEU A 106 -27.40 -16.69 1.51
N ALA A 107 -27.17 -17.68 0.63
CA ALA A 107 -25.86 -17.97 0.07
C ALA A 107 -25.37 -16.90 -0.92
N SER A 108 -26.28 -16.12 -1.53
CA SER A 108 -25.89 -14.99 -2.38
C SER A 108 -25.48 -13.77 -1.56
N LEU A 109 -25.93 -13.64 -0.32
CA LEU A 109 -25.47 -12.59 0.61
C LEU A 109 -24.04 -12.81 1.09
N SER A 110 -23.57 -14.07 1.15
CA SER A 110 -22.17 -14.38 1.46
C SER A 110 -21.21 -13.99 0.34
N ARG A 111 -21.70 -13.76 -0.89
CA ARG A 111 -20.90 -13.19 -1.99
C ARG A 111 -20.69 -11.67 -1.86
N LEU A 112 -21.50 -10.98 -1.07
CA LEU A 112 -21.28 -9.56 -0.74
C LEU A 112 -20.10 -9.37 0.22
N ASP A 113 -19.72 -10.38 0.99
CA ASP A 113 -18.49 -10.39 1.80
C ASP A 113 -17.20 -10.46 0.96
N THR A 114 -17.31 -10.78 -0.33
CA THR A 114 -16.20 -10.74 -1.28
C THR A 114 -16.07 -9.42 -2.03
N LEU A 115 -16.81 -8.37 -1.67
CA LEU A 115 -16.47 -7.03 -2.11
C LEU A 115 -15.08 -6.72 -1.56
N ASN A 116 -14.09 -6.80 -2.44
CA ASN A 116 -12.70 -6.47 -2.16
C ASN A 116 -12.62 -5.04 -1.63
N ILE A 117 -12.71 -4.89 -0.31
CA ILE A 117 -12.49 -3.60 0.34
C ILE A 117 -11.00 -3.34 0.23
N ALA A 118 -10.61 -2.56 -0.77
CA ALA A 118 -9.24 -2.10 -0.88
C ALA A 118 -8.99 -1.09 0.24
N THR A 119 -7.94 -1.30 1.02
CA THR A 119 -7.52 -0.39 2.10
C THR A 119 -6.06 -0.03 1.98
N ASP A 120 -5.71 1.16 2.45
CA ASP A 120 -4.33 1.64 2.48
C ASP A 120 -3.68 1.55 1.09
N THR A 121 -4.21 2.31 0.14
CA THR A 121 -3.74 2.34 -1.26
C THR A 121 -3.00 3.65 -1.55
N GLY A 122 -1.77 3.57 -2.03
CA GLY A 122 -0.97 4.75 -2.35
C GLY A 122 -0.14 4.63 -3.63
N GLY A 123 0.14 5.75 -4.29
CA GLY A 123 0.93 5.77 -5.52
C GLY A 123 2.41 5.44 -5.29
N ILE A 124 2.92 5.64 -4.07
CA ILE A 124 4.28 5.25 -3.66
C ILE A 124 4.22 4.12 -2.63
N ALA A 125 3.49 4.28 -1.54
CA ALA A 125 3.36 3.25 -0.51
C ALA A 125 1.90 3.06 -0.09
N GLY A 126 1.48 1.82 0.18
CA GLY A 126 0.17 1.54 0.75
C GLY A 126 0.11 2.02 2.19
N TYR A 127 0.99 1.53 3.03
CA TYR A 127 1.21 1.96 4.41
C TYR A 127 2.67 2.36 4.65
N SER A 128 2.88 3.39 5.48
CA SER A 128 4.23 3.78 5.89
C SER A 128 4.30 4.23 7.34
N SER A 129 5.11 3.57 8.15
CA SER A 129 5.59 4.07 9.45
C SER A 129 7.02 4.61 9.37
N GLY A 130 7.71 4.40 8.26
CA GLY A 130 9.03 4.91 7.96
C GLY A 130 9.01 6.27 7.25
N ALA A 131 10.06 6.58 6.50
CA ALA A 131 10.18 7.83 5.76
C ALA A 131 9.90 7.64 4.26
N ILE A 132 9.18 8.60 3.67
CA ILE A 132 9.05 8.75 2.22
C ILE A 132 9.52 10.16 1.87
N ALA A 133 10.55 10.27 1.05
CA ALA A 133 11.15 11.55 0.70
C ALA A 133 11.38 11.71 -0.80
N SER A 134 11.19 12.93 -1.31
CA SER A 134 11.53 13.33 -2.69
C SER A 134 10.97 12.38 -3.75
N SER A 135 9.82 11.79 -3.49
CA SER A 135 9.21 10.79 -4.37
C SER A 135 7.93 11.32 -5.01
N THR A 136 7.69 10.94 -6.25
CA THR A 136 6.57 11.44 -7.05
C THR A 136 5.74 10.30 -7.61
N ASN A 137 4.42 10.41 -7.46
CA ASN A 137 3.46 9.57 -8.17
C ASN A 137 2.96 10.30 -9.42
N TYR A 138 2.95 9.60 -10.55
CA TYR A 138 2.47 10.10 -11.84
C TYR A 138 1.21 9.41 -12.35
N ALA A 139 0.85 8.26 -11.76
CA ALA A 139 -0.24 7.43 -12.25
C ALA A 139 -1.49 7.53 -11.37
N ALA A 140 -2.62 7.11 -11.90
CA ALA A 140 -3.86 7.07 -11.16
C ALA A 140 -3.85 6.00 -10.06
N VAL A 141 -4.53 6.29 -8.93
CA VAL A 141 -4.58 5.46 -7.74
C VAL A 141 -6.01 5.34 -7.23
N GLY A 142 -6.42 4.13 -6.92
CA GLY A 142 -7.66 3.79 -6.24
C GLY A 142 -8.85 3.53 -7.16
N TYR A 143 -9.71 2.62 -6.74
CA TYR A 143 -10.96 2.32 -7.41
C TYR A 143 -11.99 3.43 -7.24
N GLN A 144 -12.80 3.66 -8.26
CA GLN A 144 -13.96 4.56 -8.12
C GLN A 144 -14.95 3.96 -7.11
N HIS A 145 -15.48 4.79 -6.22
CA HIS A 145 -16.55 4.47 -5.26
C HIS A 145 -16.23 3.41 -4.19
N ILE A 146 -15.07 2.78 -4.22
CA ILE A 146 -14.60 1.86 -3.19
C ILE A 146 -13.18 2.23 -2.76
N GLY A 147 -12.74 1.71 -1.63
CA GLY A 147 -11.41 2.00 -1.09
C GLY A 147 -11.42 2.99 0.07
N TYR A 148 -10.60 2.68 1.07
CA TYR A 148 -10.40 3.47 2.27
C TYR A 148 -8.92 3.80 2.40
N ASN A 149 -8.60 4.98 2.93
CA ASN A 149 -7.24 5.46 3.07
C ASN A 149 -6.50 5.43 1.72
N VAL A 150 -6.95 6.26 0.79
CA VAL A 150 -6.36 6.33 -0.56
C VAL A 150 -5.60 7.63 -0.72
N GLY A 151 -4.32 7.55 -1.06
CA GLY A 151 -3.47 8.72 -1.24
C GLY A 151 -2.58 8.68 -2.47
N GLY A 152 -2.28 9.84 -3.02
CA GLY A 152 -1.42 9.93 -4.19
C GLY A 152 0.02 9.50 -3.93
N VAL A 153 0.50 9.65 -2.71
CA VAL A 153 1.80 9.16 -2.26
C VAL A 153 1.63 7.97 -1.33
N VAL A 154 0.81 8.11 -0.30
CA VAL A 154 0.63 7.03 0.68
C VAL A 154 -0.83 6.88 1.09
N GLY A 155 -1.30 5.65 1.17
CA GLY A 155 -2.65 5.37 1.64
C GLY A 155 -2.82 5.78 3.11
N ARG A 156 -2.02 5.21 4.01
CA ARG A 156 -2.01 5.53 5.43
C ARG A 156 -0.58 5.65 5.95
N SER A 157 -0.31 6.67 6.75
CA SER A 157 1.04 6.90 7.30
C SER A 157 1.03 7.32 8.75
N SER A 158 1.88 6.70 9.56
CA SER A 158 2.34 7.18 10.87
C SER A 158 3.78 7.69 10.83
N GLY A 159 4.43 7.65 9.66
CA GLY A 159 5.81 8.08 9.44
C GLY A 159 5.95 9.50 8.89
N GLN A 160 7.07 9.76 8.24
CA GLN A 160 7.39 11.07 7.67
C GLN A 160 7.18 11.08 6.15
N ILE A 161 6.58 12.16 5.65
CA ILE A 161 6.45 12.43 4.21
C ILE A 161 7.12 13.79 3.96
N LEU A 162 8.16 13.82 3.13
CA LEU A 162 8.99 14.99 2.89
C LEU A 162 9.18 15.25 1.40
N ALA A 163 8.87 16.45 0.93
CA ALA A 163 9.12 16.89 -0.45
C ALA A 163 8.58 15.90 -1.51
N CYS A 164 7.42 15.31 -1.26
CA CYS A 164 6.76 14.39 -2.17
C CYS A 164 5.68 15.11 -2.99
N SER A 165 5.40 14.61 -4.18
CA SER A 165 4.37 15.13 -5.06
C SER A 165 3.49 14.03 -5.65
N ASN A 166 2.30 14.41 -6.05
CA ASN A 166 1.37 13.57 -6.81
C ASN A 166 0.84 14.35 -8.01
N GLU A 167 0.94 13.75 -9.16
CA GLU A 167 0.43 14.26 -10.44
C GLU A 167 -0.69 13.37 -11.00
N GLY A 168 -0.92 12.19 -10.38
CA GLY A 168 -1.95 11.24 -10.78
C GLY A 168 -3.34 11.57 -10.21
N ALA A 169 -4.38 11.10 -10.87
CA ALA A 169 -5.75 11.15 -10.36
C ALA A 169 -5.93 10.17 -9.18
N ILE A 170 -6.68 10.60 -8.15
CA ILE A 170 -6.91 9.78 -6.96
C ILE A 170 -8.41 9.55 -6.81
N CYS A 171 -8.79 8.29 -6.69
CA CYS A 171 -10.17 7.85 -6.49
C CYS A 171 -10.29 7.00 -5.22
N GLY A 172 -11.41 7.09 -4.55
CA GLY A 172 -11.69 6.31 -3.34
C GLY A 172 -13.01 6.71 -2.71
N ARG A 173 -13.40 6.01 -1.65
CA ARG A 173 -14.68 6.26 -0.96
C ARG A 173 -14.51 7.09 0.31
N LYS A 174 -13.47 6.83 1.11
CA LYS A 174 -13.28 7.46 2.41
C LYS A 174 -11.81 7.67 2.72
N ASP A 175 -11.49 8.79 3.37
CA ASP A 175 -10.13 9.20 3.71
C ASP A 175 -9.24 9.22 2.45
N VAL A 176 -9.63 10.11 1.51
CA VAL A 176 -8.98 10.27 0.22
C VAL A 176 -8.21 11.58 0.19
N GLY A 177 -6.91 11.53 -0.09
CA GLY A 177 -6.06 12.71 -0.14
C GLY A 177 -5.09 12.72 -1.32
N GLY A 178 -4.77 13.90 -1.84
CA GLY A 178 -3.82 14.04 -2.94
C GLY A 178 -2.41 13.55 -2.62
N ILE A 179 -2.01 13.57 -1.35
CA ILE A 179 -0.73 13.04 -0.86
C ILE A 179 -0.95 11.83 0.05
N ALA A 180 -1.70 11.98 1.13
CA ALA A 180 -1.98 10.90 2.08
C ALA A 180 -3.49 10.75 2.27
N GLY A 181 -3.99 9.52 2.30
CA GLY A 181 -5.38 9.23 2.65
C GLY A 181 -5.62 9.47 4.14
N GLN A 182 -4.78 8.89 4.98
CA GLN A 182 -4.84 9.05 6.43
C GLN A 182 -3.45 9.28 7.03
N MET A 183 -3.35 10.26 7.94
CA MET A 183 -2.16 10.47 8.77
C MET A 183 -2.46 10.08 10.21
N GLU A 184 -1.64 9.20 10.75
CA GLU A 184 -1.68 8.78 12.16
C GLU A 184 -0.62 9.53 12.98
N PRO A 185 -0.77 9.65 14.32
CA PRO A 185 0.27 10.23 15.15
C PRO A 185 1.58 9.47 15.04
N TYR A 186 2.68 10.19 14.84
CA TYR A 186 4.01 9.61 14.87
C TYR A 186 4.46 9.43 16.32
N VAL A 187 4.43 8.19 16.81
CA VAL A 187 4.88 7.85 18.17
C VAL A 187 6.34 7.41 18.13
N ARG A 188 7.24 8.31 18.51
CA ARG A 188 8.64 7.95 18.75
C ARG A 188 8.77 7.48 20.21
N THR A 189 8.88 6.19 20.43
CA THR A 189 9.24 5.67 21.76
C THR A 189 10.73 5.93 22.00
N GLN A 190 11.06 7.03 22.65
CA GLN A 190 12.42 7.26 23.14
C GLN A 190 12.57 6.55 24.48
N VAL A 191 13.17 5.38 24.48
CA VAL A 191 13.60 4.72 25.73
C VAL A 191 14.87 5.42 26.19
N SER A 192 14.80 6.19 27.29
CA SER A 192 15.98 6.80 27.89
C SER A 192 16.91 5.74 28.45
N ALA A 193 18.23 6.03 28.48
CA ALA A 193 19.21 5.09 29.08
C ALA A 193 18.88 4.69 30.52
N SER A 194 18.23 5.62 31.27
CA SER A 194 17.75 5.34 32.64
C SER A 194 16.55 4.37 32.69
N GLN A 195 15.69 4.36 31.67
CA GLN A 195 14.59 3.39 31.57
C GLN A 195 15.11 2.02 31.15
N LEU A 196 16.11 1.97 30.27
CA LEU A 196 16.74 0.71 29.87
C LEU A 196 17.44 0.03 31.05
N SER A 197 18.21 0.77 31.87
CA SER A 197 18.88 0.24 33.05
C SER A 197 17.89 -0.22 34.14
N ARG A 198 16.73 0.42 34.23
CA ARG A 198 15.66 0.04 35.13
C ARG A 198 14.98 -1.28 34.71
N ILE A 199 14.75 -1.47 33.44
CA ILE A 199 14.22 -2.72 32.87
C ILE A 199 15.25 -3.85 33.04
N GLN A 200 16.54 -3.57 32.78
CA GLN A 200 17.61 -4.55 32.98
C GLN A 200 17.78 -4.99 34.45
N SER A 201 17.61 -4.09 35.43
CA SER A 201 17.64 -4.45 36.84
C SER A 201 16.43 -5.30 37.23
N GLN A 202 15.24 -5.01 36.75
CA GLN A 202 14.03 -5.80 37.01
C GLN A 202 14.09 -7.21 36.44
N ILE A 203 14.73 -7.38 35.27
CA ILE A 203 14.95 -8.72 34.66
C ILE A 203 15.98 -9.54 35.45
N LYS A 204 16.94 -8.89 36.13
CA LYS A 204 17.93 -9.58 36.97
C LYS A 204 17.38 -10.03 38.32
N GLU A 205 16.27 -9.50 38.77
CA GLU A 205 15.61 -9.83 40.03
C GLU A 205 14.54 -10.93 39.87
N LEU A 206 14.28 -11.40 38.66
CA LEU A 206 13.41 -12.52 38.28
C LEU A 206 14.25 -13.78 38.05
#